data_25748c79778b7b255399d1a632132fa3
#
_entry.id   25748c79778b7b255399d1a632132fa3
#
_cell.length_a   1.000
_cell.length_b   1.000
_cell.length_c   1.000
_cell.angle_alpha   90.00
_cell.angle_beta   90.00
_cell.angle_gamma   90.00
#
_symmetry.space_group_name_H-M   'P 1'
#
loop_
_entity.id
_entity.type
_entity.pdbx_description
1 polymer ?
#
loop_
_entity_poly.entity_id
_entity_poly.type
_entity_poly.pdbx_seq_one_letter_code
_entity_poly.pdbx_strand_id
1 'polypeptide(L)'
;MFNNTKPIVSANIPRRQVLKSTLVGAAVLASPAYLRPGWAQEKRVVVVNFGGKMGDVKRKAFYDPFTRDTGIEVVTVSPPELAKLKLMVEQGAVEWDLVDLVPAWLGSAKQQGLLQEVDDSIVNRVDAVQAAKDPFACGGSLYSGGIGYPTDRLQGVQPKNWAQFWDVENHPGRRGLRTRVSDTLEIALMADGVAPADVYPCDIERAFKALDRIKPHVSHWIDSTAQTVSLIQSNETDYTFTYTTRVKGMQESGVPMGYSFEQNLMGMVYTAVPTGAPNSDGAMRLLSYIMDPERQVEMANGSGDSPTYTSSLEKVDPAVRKWLPDLNSENNMMVDGDWWAANIDELGLRMKEWLLT
;
A
#
# COMPACT_ATOMS: atom_id res chain seq x y z
N MET A 1 51.92 43.60 21.56
CA MET A 1 53.33 43.68 21.07
C MET A 1 53.45 42.77 19.83
N PHE A 2 53.91 43.44 18.80
CA PHE A 2 54.41 43.01 17.50
C PHE A 2 53.52 42.29 16.49
N ASN A 3 53.08 43.11 15.62
CA ASN A 3 52.84 43.06 14.18
C ASN A 3 53.91 42.28 13.41
N ASN A 4 53.54 41.51 12.42
CA ASN A 4 54.30 41.42 11.20
C ASN A 4 53.45 40.98 9.98
N THR A 5 53.05 41.96 9.23
CA THR A 5 52.56 41.90 7.85
C THR A 5 53.73 41.78 6.89
N LYS A 6 53.69 40.89 5.90
CA LYS A 6 54.53 40.97 4.69
C LYS A 6 53.64 40.91 3.44
N PRO A 7 54.05 41.67 2.38
CA PRO A 7 53.17 42.01 1.26
C PRO A 7 53.21 41.03 0.11
N ILE A 8 52.09 41.04 -0.62
CA ILE A 8 51.87 40.28 -1.86
C ILE A 8 52.59 41.00 -3.00
N VAL A 9 53.47 40.28 -3.69
CA VAL A 9 54.12 40.72 -4.94
C VAL A 9 53.26 40.21 -6.11
N SER A 10 52.70 41.13 -6.87
CA SER A 10 52.06 40.85 -8.15
C SER A 10 53.11 40.74 -9.25
N ALA A 11 53.13 39.61 -9.96
CA ALA A 11 53.90 39.43 -11.17
C ALA A 11 53.00 39.58 -12.40
N ASN A 12 53.15 40.69 -13.12
CA ASN A 12 52.67 40.92 -14.46
C ASN A 12 53.39 40.05 -15.47
N ILE A 13 52.65 39.21 -16.26
CA ILE A 13 53.18 38.53 -17.44
C ILE A 13 52.58 39.18 -18.69
N PRO A 14 53.40 39.65 -19.65
CA PRO A 14 52.89 40.36 -20.82
C PRO A 14 52.38 39.39 -21.91
N ARG A 15 51.22 39.80 -22.48
CA ARG A 15 50.68 39.22 -23.71
C ARG A 15 51.61 39.57 -24.88
N ARG A 16 52.19 38.57 -25.53
CA ARG A 16 52.56 38.48 -26.97
C ARG A 16 53.73 37.53 -27.14
N GLN A 17 53.46 36.34 -27.57
CA GLN A 17 54.17 35.70 -28.68
C GLN A 17 53.40 34.39 -29.03
N VAL A 18 52.68 34.52 -30.13
CA VAL A 18 52.08 33.41 -30.87
C VAL A 18 53.01 33.15 -32.05
N LEU A 19 53.10 31.92 -32.40
CA LEU A 19 53.31 31.36 -33.73
C LEU A 19 54.56 30.47 -33.94
N LYS A 20 54.12 29.28 -34.39
CA LYS A 20 54.78 28.33 -35.27
C LYS A 20 55.57 27.19 -34.65
N SER A 21 54.86 26.05 -34.61
CA SER A 21 55.40 24.81 -35.21
C SER A 21 54.24 23.78 -35.38
N THR A 22 53.97 23.48 -36.60
CA THR A 22 53.19 22.38 -37.13
C THR A 22 53.80 21.05 -36.75
N LEU A 23 52.99 20.14 -36.12
CA LEU A 23 53.28 18.70 -36.15
C LEU A 23 51.97 17.94 -36.20
N VAL A 24 51.84 17.19 -37.26
CA VAL A 24 50.80 16.23 -37.57
C VAL A 24 50.77 15.15 -36.48
N GLY A 25 49.69 15.05 -35.77
CA GLY A 25 49.44 13.98 -34.84
C GLY A 25 47.98 13.54 -34.94
N ALA A 26 47.77 12.27 -35.26
CA ALA A 26 46.49 11.62 -35.54
C ALA A 26 45.46 11.93 -34.45
N ALA A 27 44.39 12.62 -34.80
CA ALA A 27 43.19 12.77 -33.99
C ALA A 27 42.48 11.42 -33.95
N VAL A 28 42.68 10.64 -32.90
CA VAL A 28 41.76 9.59 -32.50
C VAL A 28 40.51 10.32 -32.02
N LEU A 29 39.50 10.32 -32.88
CA LEU A 29 38.14 10.73 -32.52
C LEU A 29 37.61 9.78 -31.44
N ALA A 30 37.91 10.08 -30.17
CA ALA A 30 37.12 9.57 -29.06
C ALA A 30 35.76 10.22 -29.19
N SER A 31 34.85 9.59 -29.95
CA SER A 31 33.44 9.88 -29.89
C SER A 31 33.05 9.67 -28.43
N PRO A 32 32.47 10.69 -27.73
CA PRO A 32 31.80 10.40 -26.46
C PRO A 32 30.76 9.32 -26.79
N ALA A 33 30.97 8.13 -26.25
CA ALA A 33 29.90 7.12 -26.24
C ALA A 33 28.70 7.79 -25.55
N TYR A 34 27.78 8.31 -26.34
CA TYR A 34 26.47 8.63 -25.87
C TYR A 34 25.90 7.30 -25.37
N LEU A 35 26.05 7.05 -24.08
CA LEU A 35 25.29 6.04 -23.37
C LEU A 35 23.84 6.40 -23.66
N ARG A 36 23.21 5.63 -24.55
CA ARG A 36 21.80 5.77 -24.82
C ARG A 36 21.07 5.58 -23.48
N PRO A 37 20.29 6.56 -23.00
CA PRO A 37 19.57 6.42 -21.73
C PRO A 37 18.75 5.14 -21.66
N GLY A 38 18.25 4.62 -22.77
CA GLY A 38 17.46 3.40 -22.84
C GLY A 38 18.13 2.13 -22.32
N TRP A 39 19.45 1.92 -22.57
CA TRP A 39 20.11 0.68 -22.15
C TRP A 39 20.30 0.56 -20.63
N ALA A 40 20.38 1.68 -19.91
CA ALA A 40 20.45 1.66 -18.45
C ALA A 40 19.04 1.48 -17.85
N GLN A 41 18.00 1.89 -18.56
CA GLN A 41 16.60 1.84 -18.15
C GLN A 41 15.99 0.44 -18.34
N GLU A 42 16.40 -0.30 -19.39
CA GLU A 42 16.01 -1.71 -19.61
C GLU A 42 16.51 -2.67 -18.51
N LYS A 43 17.52 -2.25 -17.72
CA LYS A 43 18.13 -3.08 -16.69
C LYS A 43 17.59 -2.86 -15.29
N ARG A 44 16.63 -1.96 -15.10
CA ARG A 44 16.02 -1.71 -13.80
C ARG A 44 14.52 -1.46 -13.92
N VAL A 45 13.79 -1.79 -12.85
CA VAL A 45 12.38 -1.46 -12.64
C VAL A 45 12.25 -0.69 -11.33
N VAL A 46 11.68 0.51 -11.38
CA VAL A 46 11.41 1.35 -10.20
C VAL A 46 10.01 1.05 -9.68
N VAL A 47 9.93 0.47 -8.49
CA VAL A 47 8.68 0.09 -7.82
C VAL A 47 8.41 1.02 -6.66
N VAL A 48 7.25 1.66 -6.65
CA VAL A 48 6.82 2.50 -5.54
C VAL A 48 5.80 1.75 -4.70
N ASN A 49 6.14 1.48 -3.44
CA ASN A 49 5.32 0.71 -2.50
C ASN A 49 5.23 1.37 -1.12
N PHE A 50 4.39 0.83 -0.23
CA PHE A 50 4.18 1.39 1.10
C PHE A 50 5.36 1.18 2.08
N GLY A 51 6.41 0.49 1.69
CA GLY A 51 7.62 0.28 2.50
C GLY A 51 7.43 -0.58 3.75
N GLY A 52 8.36 -0.44 4.69
CA GLY A 52 8.34 -1.14 5.97
C GLY A 52 8.42 -2.67 5.84
N LYS A 53 7.95 -3.40 6.86
CA LYS A 53 7.95 -4.88 6.87
C LYS A 53 7.30 -5.48 5.62
N MET A 54 6.23 -4.85 5.10
CA MET A 54 5.55 -5.31 3.88
C MET A 54 6.46 -5.17 2.64
N GLY A 55 7.20 -4.08 2.54
CA GLY A 55 8.20 -3.88 1.48
C GLY A 55 9.29 -4.96 1.52
N ASP A 56 9.76 -5.34 2.71
CA ASP A 56 10.75 -6.41 2.89
C ASP A 56 10.20 -7.78 2.48
N VAL A 57 8.93 -8.07 2.79
CA VAL A 57 8.27 -9.29 2.36
C VAL A 57 8.11 -9.34 0.85
N LYS A 58 7.64 -8.24 0.21
CA LYS A 58 7.55 -8.13 -1.25
C LYS A 58 8.91 -8.31 -1.93
N ARG A 59 9.97 -7.75 -1.35
CA ARG A 59 11.33 -7.93 -1.84
C ARG A 59 11.71 -9.41 -1.91
N LYS A 60 11.52 -10.14 -0.82
CA LYS A 60 11.86 -11.57 -0.74
C LYS A 60 11.01 -12.44 -1.66
N ALA A 61 9.69 -12.19 -1.69
CA ALA A 61 8.76 -13.02 -2.45
C ALA A 61 8.82 -12.76 -3.97
N PHE A 62 9.00 -11.50 -4.38
CA PHE A 62 8.87 -11.09 -5.79
C PHE A 62 10.15 -10.49 -6.38
N TYR A 63 10.78 -9.49 -5.71
CA TYR A 63 11.79 -8.64 -6.35
C TYR A 63 13.14 -9.31 -6.46
N ASP A 64 13.64 -9.93 -5.39
CA ASP A 64 14.93 -10.65 -5.41
C ASP A 64 14.91 -11.85 -6.37
N PRO A 65 13.83 -12.70 -6.38
CA PRO A 65 13.69 -13.73 -7.40
C PRO A 65 13.64 -13.18 -8.83
N PHE A 66 12.88 -12.12 -9.06
CA PHE A 66 12.80 -11.47 -10.38
C PHE A 66 14.18 -10.98 -10.85
N THR A 67 14.92 -10.29 -9.99
CA THR A 67 16.28 -9.79 -10.30
C THR A 67 17.23 -10.95 -10.61
N ARG A 68 17.19 -12.01 -9.81
CA ARG A 68 18.04 -13.20 -10.00
C ARG A 68 17.76 -13.88 -11.35
N ASP A 69 16.47 -14.03 -11.70
CA ASP A 69 16.05 -14.83 -12.86
C ASP A 69 16.14 -14.02 -14.17
N THR A 70 16.03 -12.70 -14.11
CA THR A 70 15.99 -11.81 -15.31
C THR A 70 17.23 -10.93 -15.48
N GLY A 71 17.99 -10.72 -14.42
CA GLY A 71 19.07 -9.73 -14.39
C GLY A 71 18.60 -8.27 -14.35
N ILE A 72 17.29 -8.02 -14.23
CA ILE A 72 16.71 -6.68 -14.11
C ILE A 72 16.66 -6.32 -12.62
N GLU A 73 17.33 -5.22 -12.25
CA GLU A 73 17.35 -4.72 -10.87
C GLU A 73 15.99 -4.12 -10.48
N VAL A 74 15.49 -4.41 -9.29
CA VAL A 74 14.32 -3.75 -8.73
C VAL A 74 14.74 -2.71 -7.71
N VAL A 75 14.47 -1.44 -8.04
CA VAL A 75 14.69 -0.28 -7.15
C VAL A 75 13.38 0.08 -6.47
N THR A 76 13.36 0.16 -5.14
CA THR A 76 12.14 0.48 -4.39
C THR A 76 12.16 1.90 -3.85
N VAL A 77 11.03 2.59 -3.98
CA VAL A 77 10.76 3.93 -3.44
C VAL A 77 9.51 3.87 -2.56
N SER A 78 9.40 4.71 -1.56
CA SER A 78 8.21 4.81 -0.70
C SER A 78 8.10 6.19 -0.04
N PRO A 79 6.89 6.64 0.32
CA PRO A 79 5.61 5.99 0.03
C PRO A 79 5.08 6.31 -1.38
N PRO A 80 4.05 5.61 -1.88
CA PRO A 80 3.31 6.02 -3.07
C PRO A 80 2.47 7.25 -2.77
N GLU A 81 2.34 8.14 -3.76
CA GLU A 81 1.55 9.38 -3.69
C GLU A 81 0.78 9.58 -4.99
N LEU A 82 -0.55 9.54 -4.94
CA LEU A 82 -1.41 9.68 -6.12
C LEU A 82 -1.20 11.03 -6.82
N ALA A 83 -1.06 12.12 -6.05
CA ALA A 83 -0.82 13.45 -6.60
C ALA A 83 0.51 13.55 -7.37
N LYS A 84 1.57 12.88 -6.88
CA LYS A 84 2.86 12.82 -7.59
C LYS A 84 2.76 11.97 -8.86
N LEU A 85 2.07 10.84 -8.82
CA LEU A 85 1.79 10.03 -10.00
C LEU A 85 1.10 10.86 -11.09
N LYS A 86 0.02 11.57 -10.72
CA LYS A 86 -0.71 12.45 -11.64
C LYS A 86 0.21 13.49 -12.27
N LEU A 87 0.97 14.21 -11.46
CA LEU A 87 1.87 15.25 -11.94
C LEU A 87 2.90 14.72 -12.94
N MET A 88 3.52 13.57 -12.66
CA MET A 88 4.52 12.95 -13.54
C MET A 88 3.91 12.54 -14.89
N VAL A 89 2.71 11.96 -14.89
CA VAL A 89 2.02 11.54 -16.12
C VAL A 89 1.61 12.76 -16.94
N GLU A 90 1.02 13.79 -16.32
CA GLU A 90 0.62 15.02 -17.01
C GLU A 90 1.81 15.78 -17.61
N GLN A 91 2.98 15.72 -16.98
CA GLN A 91 4.20 16.36 -17.50
C GLN A 91 4.99 15.49 -18.48
N GLY A 92 4.61 14.22 -18.69
CA GLY A 92 5.37 13.26 -19.50
C GLY A 92 6.77 12.97 -18.92
N ALA A 93 6.92 13.09 -17.60
CA ALA A 93 8.19 12.92 -16.86
C ALA A 93 8.08 11.81 -15.81
N VAL A 94 7.57 10.64 -16.24
CA VAL A 94 7.34 9.50 -15.34
C VAL A 94 8.67 8.85 -14.96
N GLU A 95 8.89 8.70 -13.66
CA GLU A 95 10.09 8.07 -13.07
C GLU A 95 9.80 6.69 -12.49
N TRP A 96 8.54 6.30 -12.39
CA TRP A 96 8.07 5.07 -11.79
C TRP A 96 7.66 4.06 -12.85
N ASP A 97 8.02 2.80 -12.65
CA ASP A 97 7.61 1.70 -13.54
C ASP A 97 6.44 0.92 -12.96
N LEU A 98 6.37 0.78 -11.63
CA LEU A 98 5.26 0.18 -10.92
C LEU A 98 4.88 1.01 -9.69
N VAL A 99 3.59 1.05 -9.37
CA VAL A 99 3.07 1.75 -8.18
C VAL A 99 2.03 0.90 -7.46
N ASP A 100 2.16 0.79 -6.13
CA ASP A 100 1.14 0.19 -5.27
C ASP A 100 0.02 1.19 -4.99
N LEU A 101 -1.22 0.76 -5.16
CA LEU A 101 -2.42 1.56 -5.00
C LEU A 101 -3.42 0.86 -4.06
N VAL A 102 -4.04 1.63 -3.18
CA VAL A 102 -5.24 1.20 -2.46
C VAL A 102 -6.47 1.31 -3.37
N PRO A 103 -7.60 0.64 -3.07
CA PRO A 103 -8.76 0.59 -3.97
C PRO A 103 -9.21 1.96 -4.46
N ALA A 104 -9.39 2.95 -3.57
CA ALA A 104 -9.84 4.29 -3.94
C ALA A 104 -8.85 5.02 -4.87
N TRP A 105 -7.54 4.81 -4.69
CA TRP A 105 -6.53 5.41 -5.56
C TRP A 105 -6.48 4.75 -6.93
N LEU A 106 -6.72 3.43 -7.00
CA LEU A 106 -6.83 2.73 -8.27
C LEU A 106 -7.99 3.30 -9.10
N GLY A 107 -9.19 3.40 -8.50
CA GLY A 107 -10.35 3.97 -9.17
C GLY A 107 -10.11 5.39 -9.69
N SER A 108 -9.53 6.26 -8.85
CA SER A 108 -9.17 7.63 -9.24
C SER A 108 -8.10 7.67 -10.35
N ALA A 109 -7.08 6.82 -10.29
CA ALA A 109 -6.03 6.76 -11.30
C ALA A 109 -6.57 6.27 -12.65
N LYS A 110 -7.50 5.29 -12.66
CA LYS A 110 -8.19 4.83 -13.88
C LYS A 110 -9.00 5.95 -14.54
N GLN A 111 -9.83 6.65 -13.75
CA GLN A 111 -10.66 7.75 -14.25
C GLN A 111 -9.83 8.88 -14.88
N GLN A 112 -8.62 9.10 -14.40
CA GLN A 112 -7.70 10.13 -14.88
C GLN A 112 -6.75 9.64 -15.99
N GLY A 113 -6.82 8.37 -16.42
CA GLY A 113 -5.95 7.83 -17.48
C GLY A 113 -4.46 7.71 -17.08
N LEU A 114 -4.18 7.57 -15.78
CA LEU A 114 -2.82 7.56 -15.24
C LEU A 114 -2.13 6.19 -15.35
N LEU A 115 -2.84 5.15 -15.78
CA LEU A 115 -2.37 3.77 -15.77
C LEU A 115 -2.44 3.15 -17.17
N GLN A 116 -1.53 2.24 -17.46
CA GLN A 116 -1.56 1.37 -18.64
C GLN A 116 -2.44 0.14 -18.36
N GLU A 117 -3.06 -0.40 -19.40
CA GLU A 117 -3.72 -1.70 -19.33
C GLU A 117 -2.70 -2.81 -19.07
N VAL A 118 -3.10 -3.80 -18.29
CA VAL A 118 -2.30 -5.00 -18.04
C VAL A 118 -2.30 -5.89 -19.29
N ASP A 119 -1.13 -6.29 -19.74
CA ASP A 119 -0.97 -7.22 -20.86
C ASP A 119 -1.16 -8.68 -20.39
N ASP A 120 -2.35 -9.22 -20.58
CA ASP A 120 -2.69 -10.60 -20.21
C ASP A 120 -1.92 -11.66 -21.02
N SER A 121 -1.20 -11.28 -22.07
CA SER A 121 -0.28 -12.19 -22.78
C SER A 121 1.02 -12.41 -21.97
N ILE A 122 1.37 -11.48 -21.09
CA ILE A 122 2.54 -11.52 -20.20
C ILE A 122 2.14 -11.94 -18.80
N VAL A 123 1.02 -11.39 -18.26
CA VAL A 123 0.58 -11.57 -16.88
C VAL A 123 -0.57 -12.55 -16.81
N ASN A 124 -0.29 -13.79 -16.41
CA ASN A 124 -1.35 -14.79 -16.26
C ASN A 124 -2.14 -14.56 -14.96
N ARG A 125 -3.42 -14.19 -15.10
CA ARG A 125 -4.36 -13.93 -14.00
C ARG A 125 -5.62 -14.81 -14.04
N VAL A 126 -5.64 -15.84 -14.88
CA VAL A 126 -6.86 -16.60 -15.20
C VAL A 126 -7.54 -17.14 -13.94
N ASP A 127 -6.79 -17.79 -13.05
CA ASP A 127 -7.31 -18.44 -11.83
C ASP A 127 -7.29 -17.54 -10.58
N ALA A 128 -6.88 -16.28 -10.71
CA ALA A 128 -6.97 -15.33 -9.62
C ALA A 128 -8.44 -14.97 -9.32
N VAL A 129 -8.74 -14.59 -8.07
CA VAL A 129 -10.07 -14.08 -7.70
C VAL A 129 -10.43 -12.85 -8.55
N GLN A 130 -11.73 -12.67 -8.83
CA GLN A 130 -12.19 -11.62 -9.75
C GLN A 130 -11.71 -10.23 -9.36
N ALA A 131 -11.71 -9.91 -8.08
CA ALA A 131 -11.25 -8.61 -7.57
C ALA A 131 -9.76 -8.33 -7.88
N ALA A 132 -8.93 -9.37 -8.11
CA ALA A 132 -7.52 -9.20 -8.47
C ALA A 132 -7.26 -8.91 -9.95
N LYS A 133 -8.31 -8.95 -10.80
CA LYS A 133 -8.22 -8.88 -12.27
C LYS A 133 -8.73 -7.54 -12.81
N ASP A 134 -8.32 -6.42 -12.20
CA ASP A 134 -8.63 -5.11 -12.77
C ASP A 134 -7.91 -4.93 -14.11
N PRO A 135 -8.54 -4.35 -15.16
CA PRO A 135 -7.89 -4.15 -16.46
C PRO A 135 -6.57 -3.36 -16.40
N PHE A 136 -6.41 -2.48 -15.42
CA PHE A 136 -5.25 -1.59 -15.26
C PHE A 136 -4.31 -1.96 -14.12
N ALA A 137 -4.63 -3.00 -13.33
CA ALA A 137 -3.85 -3.36 -12.17
C ALA A 137 -3.95 -4.84 -11.83
N CYS A 138 -2.98 -5.32 -11.07
CA CYS A 138 -2.97 -6.65 -10.50
C CYS A 138 -3.12 -6.58 -8.98
N GLY A 139 -4.07 -7.33 -8.41
CA GLY A 139 -4.19 -7.52 -6.97
C GLY A 139 -3.20 -8.57 -6.49
N GLY A 140 -2.10 -8.15 -5.88
CA GLY A 140 -1.03 -9.06 -5.44
C GLY A 140 -1.26 -9.68 -4.06
N SER A 141 -2.10 -9.06 -3.22
CA SER A 141 -2.48 -9.57 -1.90
C SER A 141 -3.75 -8.91 -1.40
N LEU A 142 -4.44 -9.62 -0.51
CA LEU A 142 -5.69 -9.19 0.08
C LEU A 142 -5.51 -9.03 1.59
N TYR A 143 -5.76 -7.80 2.10
CA TYR A 143 -5.74 -7.52 3.52
C TYR A 143 -7.12 -7.69 4.15
N SER A 144 -7.16 -7.93 5.47
CA SER A 144 -8.39 -8.05 6.24
C SER A 144 -8.37 -7.12 7.44
N GLY A 145 -9.40 -6.30 7.56
CA GLY A 145 -9.68 -5.43 8.70
C GLY A 145 -10.87 -5.95 9.49
N GLY A 146 -10.76 -5.93 10.82
CA GLY A 146 -11.78 -6.43 11.73
C GLY A 146 -11.54 -5.95 13.15
N ILE A 147 -12.13 -6.62 14.12
CA ILE A 147 -12.08 -6.25 15.54
C ILE A 147 -10.88 -6.91 16.21
N GLY A 148 -9.94 -6.09 16.70
CA GLY A 148 -8.85 -6.51 17.59
C GLY A 148 -9.15 -6.23 19.06
N TYR A 149 -8.67 -7.10 19.95
CA TYR A 149 -8.90 -7.01 21.40
C TYR A 149 -7.76 -7.67 22.19
N PRO A 150 -7.54 -7.30 23.47
CA PRO A 150 -6.62 -8.01 24.33
C PRO A 150 -7.23 -9.33 24.83
N THR A 151 -6.39 -10.37 25.00
CA THR A 151 -6.86 -11.70 25.45
C THR A 151 -6.58 -11.98 26.93
N ASP A 152 -5.88 -11.10 27.62
CA ASP A 152 -5.37 -11.30 28.98
C ASP A 152 -6.14 -10.54 30.06
N ARG A 153 -6.92 -9.51 29.71
CA ARG A 153 -7.52 -8.60 30.69
C ARG A 153 -9.02 -8.37 30.55
N LEU A 154 -9.63 -8.71 29.42
CA LEU A 154 -11.06 -8.53 29.24
C LEU A 154 -11.83 -9.74 29.77
N GLN A 155 -12.89 -9.48 30.53
CA GLN A 155 -13.83 -10.50 30.99
C GLN A 155 -15.10 -10.48 30.13
N GLY A 156 -15.72 -11.64 29.96
CA GLY A 156 -16.95 -11.78 29.17
C GLY A 156 -16.72 -12.12 27.71
N VAL A 157 -17.78 -12.02 26.92
CA VAL A 157 -17.78 -12.38 25.49
C VAL A 157 -17.33 -11.17 24.69
N GLN A 158 -16.27 -11.35 23.90
CA GLN A 158 -15.75 -10.32 23.02
C GLN A 158 -16.69 -10.06 21.84
N PRO A 159 -16.84 -8.80 21.36
CA PRO A 159 -17.61 -8.53 20.16
C PRO A 159 -16.99 -9.25 18.97
N LYS A 160 -17.81 -9.99 18.22
CA LYS A 160 -17.39 -10.79 17.07
C LYS A 160 -17.67 -10.10 15.74
N ASN A 161 -18.67 -9.23 15.71
CA ASN A 161 -19.08 -8.48 14.53
C ASN A 161 -19.35 -7.01 14.86
N TRP A 162 -19.61 -6.19 13.85
CA TRP A 162 -19.75 -4.75 14.06
C TRP A 162 -20.98 -4.36 14.84
N ALA A 163 -22.09 -5.10 14.73
CA ALA A 163 -23.29 -4.86 15.56
C ALA A 163 -22.95 -5.03 17.05
N GLN A 164 -22.22 -6.08 17.41
CA GLN A 164 -21.75 -6.29 18.78
C GLN A 164 -20.71 -5.27 19.22
N PHE A 165 -19.86 -4.79 18.31
CA PHE A 165 -18.92 -3.70 18.62
C PHE A 165 -19.66 -2.40 18.94
N TRP A 166 -20.83 -2.12 18.34
CA TRP A 166 -21.67 -0.97 18.66
C TRP A 166 -22.53 -1.17 19.91
N ASP A 167 -22.77 -2.41 20.34
CA ASP A 167 -23.54 -2.74 21.55
C ASP A 167 -22.66 -2.58 22.81
N VAL A 168 -22.57 -1.35 23.29
CA VAL A 168 -21.72 -0.99 24.44
C VAL A 168 -22.26 -1.47 25.77
N GLU A 169 -23.55 -1.81 25.85
CA GLU A 169 -24.20 -2.31 27.06
C GLU A 169 -23.84 -3.78 27.32
N ASN A 170 -23.92 -4.61 26.28
CA ASN A 170 -23.62 -6.05 26.38
C ASN A 170 -22.12 -6.35 26.18
N HIS A 171 -21.39 -5.45 25.53
CA HIS A 171 -19.94 -5.55 25.29
C HIS A 171 -19.24 -4.29 25.83
N PRO A 172 -19.18 -4.08 27.17
CA PRO A 172 -18.57 -2.88 27.75
C PRO A 172 -17.06 -2.83 27.48
N GLY A 173 -16.52 -1.62 27.27
CA GLY A 173 -15.09 -1.39 27.05
C GLY A 173 -14.84 -0.15 26.21
N ARG A 174 -13.61 0.31 26.15
CA ARG A 174 -13.17 1.49 25.40
C ARG A 174 -12.94 1.14 23.93
N ARG A 175 -13.50 1.93 23.01
CA ARG A 175 -13.42 1.70 21.57
C ARG A 175 -12.39 2.61 20.92
N GLY A 176 -11.64 2.06 19.95
CA GLY A 176 -10.83 2.80 19.01
C GLY A 176 -11.36 2.62 17.59
N LEU A 177 -11.64 3.72 16.91
CA LEU A 177 -12.05 3.73 15.50
C LEU A 177 -11.13 4.61 14.68
N ARG A 178 -11.13 4.41 13.36
CA ARG A 178 -10.27 5.18 12.45
C ARG A 178 -10.88 6.55 12.15
N THR A 179 -10.01 7.58 12.03
CA THR A 179 -10.40 8.88 11.48
C THR A 179 -10.59 8.80 9.96
N ARG A 180 -10.02 7.79 9.31
CA ARG A 180 -10.18 7.57 7.87
C ARG A 180 -11.62 7.20 7.56
N VAL A 181 -12.26 7.97 6.65
CA VAL A 181 -13.66 7.80 6.29
C VAL A 181 -13.93 6.44 5.62
N SER A 182 -13.05 5.99 4.72
CA SER A 182 -13.08 4.62 4.21
C SER A 182 -12.74 3.64 5.34
N ASP A 183 -13.31 2.49 5.34
CA ASP A 183 -13.42 1.51 6.43
C ASP A 183 -14.46 1.93 7.49
N THR A 184 -14.49 3.20 7.90
CA THR A 184 -15.32 3.67 9.03
C THR A 184 -16.79 3.77 8.66
N LEU A 185 -17.13 4.23 7.44
CA LEU A 185 -18.54 4.25 6.99
C LEU A 185 -19.09 2.84 6.77
N GLU A 186 -18.29 1.96 6.16
CA GLU A 186 -18.72 0.58 5.89
C GLU A 186 -19.00 -0.19 7.19
N ILE A 187 -18.08 -0.11 8.17
CA ILE A 187 -18.32 -0.80 9.45
C ILE A 187 -19.48 -0.19 10.23
N ALA A 188 -19.75 1.12 10.08
CA ALA A 188 -20.92 1.75 10.69
C ALA A 188 -22.21 1.26 10.05
N LEU A 189 -22.27 1.06 8.73
CA LEU A 189 -23.41 0.48 8.04
C LEU A 189 -23.63 -0.97 8.44
N MET A 190 -22.57 -1.79 8.49
CA MET A 190 -22.66 -3.17 8.96
C MET A 190 -23.11 -3.25 10.43
N ALA A 191 -22.65 -2.32 11.28
CA ALA A 191 -23.08 -2.21 12.66
C ALA A 191 -24.57 -1.85 12.78
N ASP A 192 -25.11 -1.10 11.82
CA ASP A 192 -26.53 -0.74 11.72
C ASP A 192 -27.37 -1.81 11.00
N GLY A 193 -26.82 -3.00 10.77
CA GLY A 193 -27.51 -4.15 10.22
C GLY A 193 -27.60 -4.21 8.69
N VAL A 194 -26.81 -3.41 7.97
CA VAL A 194 -26.67 -3.55 6.51
C VAL A 194 -25.85 -4.82 6.23
N ALA A 195 -26.36 -5.70 5.38
CA ALA A 195 -25.62 -6.89 4.99
C ALA A 195 -24.34 -6.52 4.21
N PRO A 196 -23.22 -7.25 4.36
CA PRO A 196 -21.96 -6.94 3.67
C PRO A 196 -22.10 -6.74 2.17
N ALA A 197 -22.96 -7.52 1.51
CA ALA A 197 -23.22 -7.42 0.07
C ALA A 197 -24.00 -6.14 -0.34
N ASP A 198 -24.69 -5.50 0.60
CA ASP A 198 -25.56 -4.35 0.37
C ASP A 198 -24.94 -3.02 0.86
N VAL A 199 -23.67 -3.04 1.30
CA VAL A 199 -22.99 -1.84 1.83
C VAL A 199 -22.83 -0.77 0.75
N TYR A 200 -22.61 -1.19 -0.50
CA TYR A 200 -22.43 -0.24 -1.61
C TYR A 200 -23.65 -0.23 -2.56
N PRO A 201 -24.06 0.97 -3.02
CA PRO A 201 -23.53 2.28 -2.66
C PRO A 201 -23.84 2.63 -1.19
N CYS A 202 -22.88 3.23 -0.48
CA CYS A 202 -23.07 3.55 0.94
C CYS A 202 -24.21 4.55 1.16
N ASP A 203 -25.12 4.21 2.06
CA ASP A 203 -26.09 5.18 2.61
C ASP A 203 -25.36 6.09 3.63
N ILE A 204 -24.91 7.24 3.14
CA ILE A 204 -24.07 8.17 3.90
C ILE A 204 -24.76 8.69 5.15
N GLU A 205 -26.05 9.06 5.05
CA GLU A 205 -26.80 9.60 6.18
C GLU A 205 -27.01 8.54 7.27
N ARG A 206 -27.27 7.31 6.86
CA ARG A 206 -27.40 6.16 7.77
C ARG A 206 -26.08 5.84 8.46
N ALA A 207 -24.96 5.88 7.71
CA ALA A 207 -23.62 5.65 8.26
C ALA A 207 -23.27 6.68 9.34
N PHE A 208 -23.45 7.98 9.07
CA PHE A 208 -23.19 9.02 10.05
C PHE A 208 -24.11 8.95 11.27
N LYS A 209 -25.39 8.60 11.10
CA LYS A 209 -26.29 8.32 12.25
C LYS A 209 -25.80 7.15 13.10
N ALA A 210 -25.26 6.10 12.49
CA ALA A 210 -24.65 5.01 13.22
C ALA A 210 -23.37 5.47 13.97
N LEU A 211 -22.55 6.32 13.34
CA LEU A 211 -21.39 6.92 13.96
C LEU A 211 -21.76 7.85 15.13
N ASP A 212 -22.83 8.63 15.03
CA ASP A 212 -23.32 9.47 16.13
C ASP A 212 -23.64 8.66 17.39
N ARG A 213 -24.19 7.44 17.23
CA ARG A 213 -24.50 6.56 18.36
C ARG A 213 -23.27 6.04 19.08
N ILE A 214 -22.19 5.72 18.35
CA ILE A 214 -20.98 5.15 18.93
C ILE A 214 -19.99 6.24 19.40
N LYS A 215 -20.03 7.44 18.82
CA LYS A 215 -19.10 8.52 19.07
C LYS A 215 -18.83 8.81 20.55
N PRO A 216 -19.85 8.88 21.46
CA PRO A 216 -19.63 9.09 22.89
C PRO A 216 -18.84 7.97 23.58
N HIS A 217 -18.76 6.80 22.95
CA HIS A 217 -18.11 5.59 23.48
C HIS A 217 -16.75 5.31 22.86
N VAL A 218 -16.32 6.13 21.88
CA VAL A 218 -15.01 6.04 21.25
C VAL A 218 -14.01 6.81 22.07
N SER A 219 -13.09 6.09 22.71
CA SER A 219 -12.02 6.70 23.51
C SER A 219 -10.90 7.29 22.65
N HIS A 220 -10.66 6.72 21.46
CA HIS A 220 -9.60 7.16 20.56
C HIS A 220 -10.04 7.12 19.11
N TRP A 221 -9.95 8.26 18.44
CA TRP A 221 -10.01 8.37 16.99
C TRP A 221 -8.59 8.24 16.43
N ILE A 222 -8.34 7.21 15.63
CA ILE A 222 -7.00 6.70 15.31
C ILE A 222 -6.62 7.03 13.87
N ASP A 223 -5.55 7.79 13.67
CA ASP A 223 -5.05 8.14 12.34
C ASP A 223 -4.15 7.04 11.75
N SER A 224 -3.21 6.51 12.52
CA SER A 224 -2.24 5.55 12.01
C SER A 224 -2.63 4.10 12.28
N THR A 225 -2.28 3.20 11.35
CA THR A 225 -2.50 1.76 11.54
C THR A 225 -1.68 1.15 12.68
N ALA A 226 -0.55 1.76 13.04
CA ALA A 226 0.25 1.30 14.18
C ALA A 226 -0.48 1.53 15.50
N GLN A 227 -1.17 2.66 15.64
CA GLN A 227 -1.94 2.98 16.84
C GLN A 227 -3.10 2.01 17.11
N THR A 228 -3.66 1.37 16.07
CA THR A 228 -4.75 0.40 16.26
C THR A 228 -4.38 -0.79 17.15
N VAL A 229 -3.12 -1.10 17.29
CA VAL A 229 -2.62 -2.18 18.18
C VAL A 229 -1.84 -1.64 19.37
N SER A 230 -1.09 -0.53 19.24
CA SER A 230 -0.34 0.03 20.35
C SER A 230 -1.23 0.56 21.48
N LEU A 231 -2.41 1.10 21.17
CA LEU A 231 -3.38 1.55 22.17
C LEU A 231 -4.00 0.38 22.95
N ILE A 232 -4.12 -0.80 22.36
CA ILE A 232 -4.48 -2.01 23.12
C ILE A 232 -3.32 -2.43 24.02
N GLN A 233 -2.10 -2.43 23.50
CA GLN A 233 -0.89 -2.79 24.26
C GLN A 233 -0.67 -1.85 25.46
N SER A 234 -0.88 -0.55 25.29
CA SER A 234 -0.78 0.46 26.36
C SER A 234 -2.00 0.49 27.30
N ASN A 235 -2.99 -0.37 27.09
CA ASN A 235 -4.23 -0.42 27.85
C ASN A 235 -5.06 0.88 27.78
N GLU A 236 -5.07 1.53 26.62
CA GLU A 236 -5.86 2.73 26.36
C GLU A 236 -7.18 2.44 25.63
N THR A 237 -7.22 1.33 24.83
CA THR A 237 -8.43 0.79 24.22
C THR A 237 -8.62 -0.68 24.56
N ASP A 238 -9.86 -1.16 24.50
CA ASP A 238 -10.23 -2.55 24.72
C ASP A 238 -10.64 -3.24 23.42
N TYR A 239 -11.29 -2.50 22.51
CA TYR A 239 -11.68 -2.97 21.19
C TYR A 239 -11.30 -1.94 20.14
N THR A 240 -10.75 -2.37 19.01
CA THR A 240 -10.37 -1.45 17.93
C THR A 240 -10.58 -2.08 16.56
N PHE A 241 -10.90 -1.25 15.56
CA PHE A 241 -10.67 -1.66 14.17
C PHE A 241 -9.17 -1.81 13.94
N THR A 242 -8.75 -2.98 13.45
CA THR A 242 -7.36 -3.24 13.10
C THR A 242 -7.25 -4.30 12.00
N TYR A 243 -6.04 -4.61 11.55
CA TYR A 243 -5.77 -5.58 10.50
C TYR A 243 -5.17 -6.87 11.08
N THR A 244 -5.51 -8.03 10.46
CA THR A 244 -4.99 -9.34 10.87
C THR A 244 -3.47 -9.35 10.98
N THR A 245 -2.76 -8.76 10.02
CA THR A 245 -1.30 -8.69 9.99
C THR A 245 -0.71 -7.94 11.19
N ARG A 246 -1.44 -6.93 11.71
CA ARG A 246 -1.02 -6.17 12.91
C ARG A 246 -1.17 -7.01 14.16
N VAL A 247 -2.30 -7.68 14.34
CA VAL A 247 -2.54 -8.54 15.50
C VAL A 247 -1.60 -9.74 15.49
N LYS A 248 -1.38 -10.37 14.33
CA LYS A 248 -0.40 -11.45 14.15
C LYS A 248 1.00 -10.99 14.60
N GLY A 249 1.46 -9.81 14.14
CA GLY A 249 2.76 -9.27 14.52
C GLY A 249 2.89 -8.98 16.02
N MET A 250 1.81 -8.53 16.68
CA MET A 250 1.78 -8.31 18.12
C MET A 250 1.86 -9.63 18.89
N GLN A 251 1.10 -10.67 18.47
CA GLN A 251 1.20 -12.01 19.09
C GLN A 251 2.60 -12.62 18.93
N GLU A 252 3.22 -12.50 17.76
CA GLU A 252 4.59 -12.95 17.53
C GLU A 252 5.61 -12.24 18.42
N SER A 253 5.30 -11.02 18.85
CA SER A 253 6.10 -10.24 19.79
C SER A 253 5.73 -10.50 21.26
N GLY A 254 4.86 -11.49 21.54
CA GLY A 254 4.46 -11.87 22.91
C GLY A 254 3.36 -11.00 23.52
N VAL A 255 2.72 -10.12 22.75
CA VAL A 255 1.59 -9.30 23.21
C VAL A 255 0.29 -10.10 23.09
N PRO A 256 -0.49 -10.27 24.19
CA PRO A 256 -1.70 -11.09 24.20
C PRO A 256 -2.87 -10.35 23.52
N MET A 257 -2.99 -10.50 22.21
CA MET A 257 -4.07 -9.93 21.41
C MET A 257 -4.86 -11.01 20.66
N GLY A 258 -6.17 -10.77 20.48
CA GLY A 258 -7.06 -11.56 19.66
C GLY A 258 -7.63 -10.73 18.49
N TYR A 259 -8.22 -11.42 17.54
CA TYR A 259 -8.86 -10.85 16.37
C TYR A 259 -10.13 -11.62 16.03
N SER A 260 -11.21 -10.94 15.65
CA SER A 260 -12.43 -11.58 15.18
C SER A 260 -12.44 -11.73 13.68
N PHE A 261 -12.61 -12.97 13.22
CA PHE A 261 -12.79 -13.32 11.80
C PHE A 261 -14.26 -13.41 11.37
N GLU A 262 -15.20 -13.10 12.27
CA GLU A 262 -16.64 -13.28 12.02
C GLU A 262 -17.17 -12.33 10.95
N GLN A 263 -16.70 -11.08 10.94
CA GLN A 263 -17.16 -10.06 10.00
C GLN A 263 -16.00 -9.12 9.67
N ASN A 264 -15.45 -9.25 8.46
CA ASN A 264 -14.26 -8.51 8.06
C ASN A 264 -14.55 -7.58 6.89
N LEU A 265 -13.85 -6.45 6.90
CA LEU A 265 -13.71 -5.57 5.76
C LEU A 265 -12.43 -5.97 5.03
N MET A 266 -12.56 -6.41 3.79
CA MET A 266 -11.43 -6.86 2.98
C MET A 266 -11.13 -5.84 1.89
N GLY A 267 -9.86 -5.68 1.59
CA GLY A 267 -9.43 -4.86 0.47
C GLY A 267 -8.16 -5.42 -0.14
N MET A 268 -7.82 -4.89 -1.30
CA MET A 268 -6.69 -5.38 -2.07
C MET A 268 -5.64 -4.29 -2.21
N VAL A 269 -4.37 -4.67 -2.14
CA VAL A 269 -3.30 -3.80 -2.60
C VAL A 269 -3.05 -4.14 -4.06
N TYR A 270 -3.32 -3.19 -4.91
CA TYR A 270 -3.09 -3.29 -6.34
C TYR A 270 -1.70 -2.78 -6.70
N THR A 271 -1.09 -3.41 -7.68
CA THR A 271 0.14 -2.93 -8.31
C THR A 271 -0.16 -2.65 -9.79
N ALA A 272 0.17 -1.45 -10.26
CA ALA A 272 -0.16 -0.97 -11.60
C ALA A 272 1.05 -0.36 -12.30
N VAL A 273 1.02 -0.31 -13.62
CA VAL A 273 2.02 0.35 -14.47
C VAL A 273 1.54 1.76 -14.81
N PRO A 274 2.26 2.83 -14.45
CA PRO A 274 1.94 4.19 -14.86
C PRO A 274 1.93 4.38 -16.38
N THR A 275 1.04 5.21 -16.89
CA THR A 275 1.10 5.69 -18.28
C THR A 275 2.41 6.42 -18.51
N GLY A 276 3.19 6.01 -19.51
CA GLY A 276 4.51 6.57 -19.79
C GLY A 276 5.65 6.02 -18.90
N ALA A 277 5.44 4.89 -18.24
CA ALA A 277 6.48 4.21 -17.46
C ALA A 277 7.74 3.98 -18.30
N PRO A 278 8.94 4.34 -17.78
CA PRO A 278 10.19 4.24 -18.52
C PRO A 278 10.55 2.82 -18.99
N ASN A 279 10.23 1.80 -18.17
CA ASN A 279 10.47 0.39 -18.45
C ASN A 279 9.18 -0.43 -18.32
N SER A 280 8.20 -0.15 -19.17
CA SER A 280 6.89 -0.82 -19.16
C SER A 280 7.01 -2.35 -19.34
N ASP A 281 7.89 -2.83 -20.22
CA ASP A 281 8.11 -4.26 -20.45
C ASP A 281 8.66 -4.96 -19.19
N GLY A 282 9.65 -4.37 -18.56
CA GLY A 282 10.20 -4.86 -17.28
C GLY A 282 9.14 -4.85 -16.18
N ALA A 283 8.30 -3.83 -16.14
CA ALA A 283 7.19 -3.70 -15.19
C ALA A 283 6.13 -4.80 -15.40
N MET A 284 5.69 -5.06 -16.63
CA MET A 284 4.73 -6.14 -16.95
C MET A 284 5.31 -7.51 -16.58
N ARG A 285 6.58 -7.74 -16.85
CA ARG A 285 7.26 -8.97 -16.43
C ARG A 285 7.33 -9.11 -14.90
N LEU A 286 7.55 -8.01 -14.16
CA LEU A 286 7.52 -8.06 -12.70
C LEU A 286 6.09 -8.29 -12.17
N LEU A 287 5.06 -7.74 -12.83
CA LEU A 287 3.67 -8.05 -12.50
C LEU A 287 3.38 -9.56 -12.64
N SER A 288 3.97 -10.25 -13.64
CA SER A 288 3.81 -11.70 -13.77
C SER A 288 4.41 -12.47 -12.59
N TYR A 289 5.48 -11.97 -11.97
CA TYR A 289 6.04 -12.53 -10.72
C TYR A 289 5.15 -12.24 -9.51
N ILE A 290 4.53 -11.06 -9.44
CA ILE A 290 3.57 -10.71 -8.38
C ILE A 290 2.31 -11.58 -8.48
N MET A 291 1.91 -11.94 -9.70
CA MET A 291 0.76 -12.80 -9.98
C MET A 291 1.13 -14.29 -10.12
N ASP A 292 2.33 -14.70 -9.74
CA ASP A 292 2.69 -16.11 -9.66
C ASP A 292 2.12 -16.74 -8.39
N PRO A 293 1.30 -17.82 -8.48
CA PRO A 293 0.65 -18.44 -7.33
C PRO A 293 1.60 -18.94 -6.24
N GLU A 294 2.78 -19.48 -6.61
CA GLU A 294 3.76 -19.98 -5.64
C GLU A 294 4.42 -18.82 -4.88
N ARG A 295 4.72 -17.74 -5.58
CA ARG A 295 5.27 -16.52 -4.96
C ARG A 295 4.28 -15.81 -4.05
N GLN A 296 2.99 -15.90 -4.38
CA GLN A 296 1.94 -15.40 -3.47
C GLN A 296 1.83 -16.23 -2.19
N VAL A 297 2.16 -17.53 -2.22
CA VAL A 297 2.31 -18.32 -0.98
C VAL A 297 3.46 -17.80 -0.13
N GLU A 298 4.61 -17.48 -0.72
CA GLU A 298 5.75 -16.88 -0.02
C GLU A 298 5.39 -15.52 0.57
N MET A 299 4.68 -14.69 -0.20
CA MET A 299 4.15 -13.39 0.25
C MET A 299 3.23 -13.56 1.46
N ALA A 300 2.24 -14.46 1.38
CA ALA A 300 1.30 -14.74 2.45
C ALA A 300 2.00 -15.24 3.72
N ASN A 301 2.96 -16.17 3.59
CA ASN A 301 3.73 -16.69 4.72
C ASN A 301 4.53 -15.58 5.43
N GLY A 302 5.05 -14.61 4.69
CA GLY A 302 5.81 -13.50 5.25
C GLY A 302 4.94 -12.41 5.87
N SER A 303 3.79 -12.09 5.26
CA SER A 303 2.94 -10.95 5.65
C SER A 303 1.77 -11.35 6.55
N GLY A 304 1.09 -12.44 6.25
CA GLY A 304 -0.22 -12.81 6.78
C GLY A 304 -1.38 -12.17 6.01
N ASP A 305 -1.14 -11.57 4.84
CA ASP A 305 -2.18 -11.19 3.89
C ASP A 305 -2.56 -12.41 3.03
N SER A 306 -3.81 -12.48 2.57
CA SER A 306 -4.28 -13.59 1.75
C SER A 306 -3.70 -13.53 0.34
N PRO A 307 -3.30 -14.66 -0.24
CA PRO A 307 -3.05 -14.75 -1.67
C PRO A 307 -4.35 -14.53 -2.45
N THR A 308 -4.23 -14.14 -3.70
CA THR A 308 -5.38 -13.89 -4.59
C THR A 308 -5.74 -15.08 -5.48
N TYR A 309 -5.08 -16.21 -5.27
CA TYR A 309 -5.41 -17.50 -5.87
C TYR A 309 -5.93 -18.47 -4.80
N THR A 310 -7.15 -18.97 -4.99
CA THR A 310 -7.75 -19.91 -4.03
C THR A 310 -6.91 -21.17 -3.87
N SER A 311 -6.30 -21.67 -4.95
CA SER A 311 -5.39 -22.83 -4.93
C SER A 311 -4.11 -22.62 -4.11
N SER A 312 -3.70 -21.37 -3.91
CA SER A 312 -2.54 -21.01 -3.09
C SER A 312 -2.82 -21.10 -1.59
N LEU A 313 -4.08 -20.92 -1.16
CA LEU A 313 -4.46 -20.95 0.26
C LEU A 313 -4.08 -22.28 0.94
N GLU A 314 -4.23 -23.40 0.24
CA GLU A 314 -3.88 -24.72 0.77
C GLU A 314 -2.38 -24.92 1.00
N LYS A 315 -1.55 -24.16 0.29
CA LYS A 315 -0.08 -24.22 0.35
C LYS A 315 0.51 -23.27 1.39
N VAL A 316 -0.27 -22.32 1.90
CA VAL A 316 0.16 -21.41 2.98
C VAL A 316 0.41 -22.20 4.25
N ASP A 317 1.49 -21.85 4.97
CA ASP A 317 1.84 -22.46 6.27
C ASP A 317 0.60 -22.48 7.20
N PRO A 318 0.25 -23.63 7.80
CA PRO A 318 -0.88 -23.74 8.73
C PRO A 318 -0.82 -22.72 9.88
N ALA A 319 0.36 -22.34 10.35
CA ALA A 319 0.53 -21.32 11.39
C ALA A 319 0.14 -19.91 10.90
N VAL A 320 0.24 -19.64 9.60
CA VAL A 320 -0.18 -18.38 8.96
C VAL A 320 -1.63 -18.47 8.50
N ARG A 321 -2.05 -19.60 7.94
CA ARG A 321 -3.41 -19.81 7.40
C ARG A 321 -4.52 -19.45 8.39
N LYS A 322 -4.32 -19.73 9.67
CA LYS A 322 -5.28 -19.33 10.74
C LYS A 322 -5.50 -17.81 10.87
N TRP A 323 -4.65 -17.01 10.24
CA TRP A 323 -4.75 -15.56 10.21
C TRP A 323 -5.42 -15.02 8.94
N LEU A 324 -5.74 -15.91 7.99
CA LEU A 324 -6.39 -15.51 6.75
C LEU A 324 -7.92 -15.59 6.92
N PRO A 325 -8.67 -14.58 6.43
CA PRO A 325 -10.12 -14.64 6.45
C PRO A 325 -10.62 -15.72 5.48
N ASP A 326 -11.82 -16.23 5.74
CA ASP A 326 -12.55 -17.03 4.76
C ASP A 326 -13.03 -16.10 3.63
N LEU A 327 -12.43 -16.25 2.45
CA LEU A 327 -12.76 -15.42 1.28
C LEU A 327 -14.16 -15.70 0.72
N ASN A 328 -14.78 -16.81 1.09
CA ASN A 328 -16.13 -17.19 0.67
C ASN A 328 -17.21 -16.84 1.69
N SER A 329 -16.84 -16.26 2.83
CA SER A 329 -17.83 -15.89 3.87
C SER A 329 -18.68 -14.71 3.42
N GLU A 330 -20.00 -14.88 3.43
CA GLU A 330 -20.98 -13.83 3.14
C GLU A 330 -20.98 -12.72 4.21
N ASN A 331 -20.35 -12.97 5.36
CA ASN A 331 -20.20 -11.98 6.43
C ASN A 331 -19.04 -11.00 6.14
N ASN A 332 -18.21 -11.28 5.16
CA ASN A 332 -17.11 -10.41 4.78
C ASN A 332 -17.51 -9.46 3.66
N MET A 333 -17.00 -8.24 3.70
CA MET A 333 -17.24 -7.20 2.71
C MET A 333 -15.96 -6.89 1.95
N MET A 334 -16.06 -6.69 0.65
CA MET A 334 -14.96 -6.17 -0.18
C MET A 334 -15.12 -4.67 -0.40
N VAL A 335 -14.05 -3.90 -0.16
CA VAL A 335 -14.03 -2.45 -0.44
C VAL A 335 -14.20 -2.17 -1.93
N ASP A 336 -15.19 -1.34 -2.27
CA ASP A 336 -15.42 -0.86 -3.64
C ASP A 336 -14.56 0.38 -3.93
N GLY A 337 -13.47 0.16 -4.67
CA GLY A 337 -12.54 1.23 -5.03
C GLY A 337 -13.12 2.25 -6.00
N ASP A 338 -13.99 1.84 -6.93
CA ASP A 338 -14.58 2.74 -7.92
C ASP A 338 -15.60 3.66 -7.25
N TRP A 339 -16.38 3.14 -6.31
CA TRP A 339 -17.28 3.97 -5.49
C TRP A 339 -16.49 4.98 -4.64
N TRP A 340 -15.40 4.54 -3.99
CA TRP A 340 -14.55 5.43 -3.20
C TRP A 340 -13.84 6.47 -4.04
N ALA A 341 -13.41 6.14 -5.25
CA ALA A 341 -12.78 7.11 -6.15
C ALA A 341 -13.66 8.33 -6.43
N ALA A 342 -14.98 8.13 -6.49
CA ALA A 342 -15.94 9.20 -6.73
C ALA A 342 -16.30 10.01 -5.45
N ASN A 343 -16.07 9.45 -4.26
CA ASN A 343 -16.64 9.99 -3.02
C ASN A 343 -15.59 10.36 -1.96
N ILE A 344 -14.32 9.94 -2.12
CA ILE A 344 -13.30 10.02 -1.06
C ILE A 344 -13.01 11.45 -0.59
N ASP A 345 -12.96 12.41 -1.50
CA ASP A 345 -12.59 13.80 -1.16
C ASP A 345 -13.71 14.49 -0.38
N GLU A 346 -14.95 14.40 -0.86
CA GLU A 346 -16.14 14.98 -0.20
C GLU A 346 -16.37 14.35 1.17
N LEU A 347 -16.39 13.02 1.21
CA LEU A 347 -16.66 12.29 2.46
C LEU A 347 -15.51 12.41 3.46
N GLY A 348 -14.26 12.52 2.96
CA GLY A 348 -13.09 12.80 3.79
C GLY A 348 -13.18 14.16 4.48
N LEU A 349 -13.65 15.19 3.78
CA LEU A 349 -13.91 16.50 4.37
C LEU A 349 -15.05 16.42 5.39
N ARG A 350 -16.17 15.84 5.03
CA ARG A 350 -17.32 15.64 5.92
C ARG A 350 -16.94 14.88 7.21
N MET A 351 -16.13 13.84 7.10
CA MET A 351 -15.65 13.09 8.28
C MET A 351 -14.80 13.96 9.20
N LYS A 352 -13.91 14.79 8.65
CA LYS A 352 -13.10 15.73 9.44
C LYS A 352 -13.98 16.73 10.19
N GLU A 353 -14.95 17.32 9.51
CA GLU A 353 -15.90 18.26 10.12
C GLU A 353 -16.73 17.56 11.22
N TRP A 354 -17.23 16.37 10.95
CA TRP A 354 -17.99 15.59 11.92
C TRP A 354 -17.17 15.20 13.15
N LEU A 355 -15.88 14.91 13.01
CA LEU A 355 -15.00 14.62 14.15
C LEU A 355 -14.82 15.83 15.09
N LEU A 356 -14.95 17.04 14.58
CA LEU A 356 -14.81 18.29 15.37
C LEU A 356 -16.07 18.68 16.15
N THR A 357 -17.24 18.16 15.80
CA THR A 357 -18.52 18.36 16.52
C THR A 357 -18.65 17.43 17.67
#